data_a62366ac8a3bf93563a8c974ac9fb9a5
#
_entry.id   a62366ac8a3bf93563a8c974ac9fb9a5
#
_cell.length_a   1.000
_cell.length_b   1.000
_cell.length_c   1.000
_cell.angle_alpha   90.00
_cell.angle_beta   90.00
_cell.angle_gamma   90.00
#
_symmetry.space_group_name_H-M   'P 1'
#
loop_
_entity.id
_entity.type
_entity.pdbx_description
1 polymer ?
#
loop_
_entity_poly.entity_id
_entity_poly.type
_entity_poly.pdbx_seq_one_letter_code
_entity_poly.pdbx_strand_id
1 'polypeptide(L)'
;ALGGEMGKNIDKTFIQSKMLNVSKGPAVHSLRAQADKAEYSRAMRKVLENQENLLIKQAEVCELLWEETEDHKKKITALKTFTGAIYECKAVVLCTGTYLRARCLCGESITYTGPNGLQAANHLTDSLKAMGIEMRRFKTGTPARMDKRSLDFSKMEEQLGDERIVPFSFSTDPESVQKEQASCWLTYTNENTHEIIRNNLDRSPIYAGIIEGTGPRYCPSIEEKSRERLSILAGVP
;
A
#
# COMPACT_ATOMS: atom_id res chain seq x y z
N ALA A 1 7.70 -16.97 10.75
CA ALA A 1 7.60 -18.44 10.64
C ALA A 1 7.98 -18.95 9.25
N LEU A 2 7.72 -18.17 8.19
CA LEU A 2 8.00 -18.54 6.79
C LEU A 2 9.27 -17.89 6.22
N GLY A 3 10.14 -17.32 7.05
CA GLY A 3 11.38 -16.68 6.63
C GLY A 3 11.20 -15.27 6.03
N GLY A 4 10.03 -14.64 6.21
CA GLY A 4 9.79 -13.28 5.72
C GLY A 4 10.61 -12.22 6.45
N GLU A 5 11.05 -11.18 5.73
CA GLU A 5 11.88 -10.11 6.27
C GLU A 5 11.08 -8.86 6.68
N MET A 6 9.80 -8.74 6.32
CA MET A 6 9.00 -7.53 6.59
C MET A 6 8.89 -7.22 8.09
N GLY A 7 8.62 -8.23 8.92
CA GLY A 7 8.55 -8.08 10.37
C GLY A 7 9.87 -7.60 10.98
N LYS A 8 10.98 -8.22 10.61
CA LYS A 8 12.32 -7.81 11.07
C LYS A 8 12.69 -6.41 10.59
N ASN A 9 12.27 -6.04 9.39
CA ASN A 9 12.58 -4.75 8.82
C ASN A 9 11.78 -3.64 9.50
N ILE A 10 10.48 -3.85 9.75
CA ILE A 10 9.67 -2.85 10.47
C ILE A 10 10.13 -2.68 11.91
N ASP A 11 10.56 -3.73 12.59
CA ASP A 11 11.10 -3.65 13.95
C ASP A 11 12.33 -2.73 14.05
N LYS A 12 13.09 -2.59 12.98
CA LYS A 12 14.24 -1.68 12.90
C LYS A 12 13.85 -0.24 12.55
N THR A 13 12.79 -0.06 11.76
CA THR A 13 12.53 1.18 11.03
C THR A 13 11.21 1.86 11.40
N PHE A 14 10.46 1.32 12.36
CA PHE A 14 9.25 1.99 12.83
C PHE A 14 9.59 3.29 13.61
N ILE A 15 8.68 4.24 13.57
CA ILE A 15 8.73 5.48 14.34
C ILE A 15 7.64 5.51 15.42
N GLN A 16 6.57 4.74 15.24
CA GLN A 16 5.56 4.50 16.25
C GLN A 16 4.97 3.10 16.08
N SER A 17 4.70 2.42 17.19
CA SER A 17 3.99 1.14 17.24
C SER A 17 2.81 1.22 18.19
N LYS A 18 1.68 0.67 17.80
CA LYS A 18 0.46 0.66 18.61
C LYS A 18 -0.37 -0.59 18.38
N MET A 19 -0.87 -1.18 19.48
CA MET A 19 -1.84 -2.26 19.42
C MET A 19 -3.23 -1.68 19.13
N LEU A 20 -3.86 -2.14 18.06
CA LEU A 20 -5.21 -1.76 17.68
C LEU A 20 -6.25 -2.73 18.23
N ASN A 21 -7.49 -2.26 18.32
CA ASN A 21 -8.67 -3.04 18.71
C ASN A 21 -8.61 -3.62 20.14
N VAL A 22 -7.84 -3.04 21.03
CA VAL A 22 -7.69 -3.53 22.40
C VAL A 22 -9.04 -3.65 23.13
N SER A 23 -9.96 -2.71 22.89
CA SER A 23 -11.30 -2.73 23.47
C SER A 23 -12.23 -3.84 22.94
N LYS A 24 -11.86 -4.50 21.83
CA LYS A 24 -12.68 -5.52 21.17
C LYS A 24 -12.28 -6.96 21.55
N GLY A 25 -11.27 -7.12 22.37
CA GLY A 25 -10.78 -8.39 22.86
C GLY A 25 -9.60 -8.98 22.06
N PRO A 26 -8.88 -9.95 22.67
CA PRO A 26 -7.59 -10.45 22.15
C PRO A 26 -7.62 -11.04 20.76
N ALA A 27 -8.75 -11.64 20.37
CA ALA A 27 -8.88 -12.29 19.05
C ALA A 27 -8.73 -11.34 17.86
N VAL A 28 -8.91 -10.03 18.08
CA VAL A 28 -8.81 -9.01 17.02
C VAL A 28 -7.71 -7.98 17.28
N HIS A 29 -6.88 -8.21 18.31
CA HIS A 29 -5.70 -7.38 18.54
C HIS A 29 -4.79 -7.41 17.30
N SER A 30 -4.32 -6.25 16.87
CA SER A 30 -3.50 -6.13 15.69
C SER A 30 -2.45 -5.04 15.89
N LEU A 31 -1.19 -5.40 15.74
CA LEU A 31 -0.11 -4.42 15.76
C LEU A 31 -0.14 -3.55 14.51
N ARG A 32 0.03 -2.26 14.71
CA ARG A 32 0.24 -1.29 13.64
C ARG A 32 1.51 -0.49 13.92
N ALA A 33 2.36 -0.38 12.92
CA ALA A 33 3.52 0.50 12.97
C ALA A 33 3.41 1.62 11.94
N GLN A 34 3.84 2.81 12.35
CA GLN A 34 4.23 3.86 11.43
C GLN A 34 5.71 3.68 11.12
N ALA A 35 6.06 3.59 9.85
CA ALA A 35 7.42 3.40 9.40
C ALA A 35 8.07 4.73 8.98
N ASP A 36 9.36 4.88 9.24
CA ASP A 36 10.16 5.78 8.42
C ASP A 36 10.25 5.17 7.03
N LYS A 37 9.58 5.80 6.07
CA LYS A 37 9.45 5.28 4.71
C LYS A 37 10.80 5.13 4.01
N ALA A 38 11.71 6.08 4.22
CA ALA A 38 13.02 6.09 3.58
C ALA A 38 13.93 5.02 4.19
N GLU A 39 13.95 4.93 5.52
CA GLU A 39 14.73 3.91 6.23
C GLU A 39 14.21 2.50 5.94
N TYR A 40 12.88 2.30 5.94
CA TYR A 40 12.29 1.00 5.61
C TYR A 40 12.73 0.53 4.22
N SER A 41 12.65 1.40 3.22
CA SER A 41 13.07 1.08 1.85
C SER A 41 14.57 0.78 1.77
N ARG A 42 15.40 1.59 2.40
CA ARG A 42 16.87 1.42 2.43
C ARG A 42 17.27 0.12 3.12
N ALA A 43 16.69 -0.16 4.28
CA ALA A 43 17.00 -1.36 5.04
C ALA A 43 16.56 -2.64 4.29
N MET A 44 15.35 -2.65 3.69
CA MET A 44 14.88 -3.78 2.91
C MET A 44 15.76 -4.01 1.67
N ARG A 45 16.13 -2.93 0.96
CA ARG A 45 17.03 -3.03 -0.18
C ARG A 45 18.37 -3.66 0.20
N LYS A 46 18.94 -3.25 1.34
CA LYS A 46 20.20 -3.83 1.84
C LYS A 46 20.06 -5.33 2.14
N VAL A 47 18.93 -5.77 2.69
CA VAL A 47 18.67 -7.19 2.92
C VAL A 47 18.65 -7.96 1.61
N LEU A 48 17.93 -7.45 0.60
CA LEU A 48 17.81 -8.10 -0.70
C LEU A 48 19.14 -8.13 -1.46
N GLU A 49 19.92 -7.04 -1.43
CA GLU A 49 21.22 -6.95 -2.11
C GLU A 49 22.28 -7.90 -1.52
N ASN A 50 22.12 -8.28 -0.24
CA ASN A 50 23.02 -9.22 0.43
C ASN A 50 22.50 -10.67 0.44
N GLN A 51 21.33 -10.93 -0.15
CA GLN A 51 20.76 -12.27 -0.19
C GLN A 51 21.49 -13.14 -1.20
N GLU A 52 22.04 -14.26 -0.76
CA GLU A 52 22.65 -15.24 -1.64
C GLU A 52 21.65 -15.76 -2.68
N ASN A 53 22.14 -16.04 -3.88
CA ASN A 53 21.37 -16.53 -5.02
C ASN A 53 20.21 -15.62 -5.45
N LEU A 54 20.22 -14.35 -5.08
CA LEU A 54 19.27 -13.33 -5.52
C LEU A 54 19.96 -12.29 -6.40
N LEU A 55 19.47 -12.14 -7.63
CA LEU A 55 19.89 -11.09 -8.55
C LEU A 55 18.77 -10.07 -8.71
N ILE A 56 19.06 -8.81 -8.42
CA ILE A 56 18.12 -7.70 -8.60
C ILE A 56 18.42 -7.03 -9.94
N LYS A 57 17.43 -6.94 -10.81
CA LYS A 57 17.51 -6.28 -12.12
C LYS A 57 16.48 -5.16 -12.21
N GLN A 58 16.93 -3.97 -12.58
CA GLN A 58 16.05 -2.85 -12.87
C GLN A 58 15.61 -2.93 -14.32
N ALA A 59 14.41 -3.49 -14.53
CA ALA A 59 13.83 -3.62 -15.87
C ALA A 59 12.31 -3.70 -15.80
N GLU A 60 11.61 -3.15 -16.77
CA GLU A 60 10.17 -3.36 -16.92
C GLU A 60 9.94 -4.68 -17.69
N VAL A 61 9.21 -5.61 -17.08
CA VAL A 61 8.76 -6.84 -17.75
C VAL A 61 7.51 -6.52 -18.57
N CYS A 62 7.54 -6.85 -19.84
CA CYS A 62 6.43 -6.58 -20.76
C CYS A 62 5.70 -7.84 -21.26
N GLU A 63 6.34 -8.99 -21.20
CA GLU A 63 5.77 -10.22 -21.74
C GLU A 63 6.23 -11.44 -20.94
N LEU A 64 5.31 -12.40 -20.75
CA LEU A 64 5.60 -13.74 -20.26
C LEU A 64 5.58 -14.70 -21.45
N LEU A 65 6.65 -15.44 -21.64
CA LEU A 65 6.76 -16.45 -22.67
C LEU A 65 6.36 -17.80 -22.07
N TRP A 66 5.57 -18.55 -22.81
CA TRP A 66 5.04 -19.84 -22.38
C TRP A 66 4.84 -20.77 -23.56
N GLU A 67 4.82 -22.05 -23.28
CA GLU A 67 4.47 -23.12 -24.21
C GLU A 67 3.21 -23.83 -23.71
N GLU A 68 2.45 -24.41 -24.62
CA GLU A 68 1.33 -25.28 -24.27
C GLU A 68 1.86 -26.71 -24.07
N THR A 69 1.49 -27.29 -22.94
CA THR A 69 1.84 -28.71 -22.63
C THR A 69 0.82 -29.67 -23.25
N GLU A 70 1.13 -30.96 -23.29
CA GLU A 70 0.26 -32.00 -23.82
C GLU A 70 -1.11 -32.04 -23.14
N ASP A 71 -1.20 -31.63 -21.88
CA ASP A 71 -2.47 -31.54 -21.10
C ASP A 71 -3.16 -30.18 -21.30
N HIS A 72 -2.84 -29.41 -22.33
CA HIS A 72 -3.39 -28.08 -22.60
C HIS A 72 -3.18 -27.06 -21.47
N LYS A 73 -2.13 -27.21 -20.67
CA LYS A 73 -1.71 -26.23 -19.68
C LYS A 73 -0.63 -25.31 -20.22
N LYS A 74 -0.59 -24.10 -19.72
CA LYS A 74 0.43 -23.12 -20.06
C LYS A 74 1.60 -23.23 -19.09
N LYS A 75 2.78 -23.53 -19.61
CA LYS A 75 4.03 -23.62 -18.86
C LYS A 75 4.91 -22.42 -19.21
N ILE A 76 5.25 -21.62 -18.21
CA ILE A 76 6.16 -20.50 -18.36
C ILE A 76 7.54 -21.03 -18.75
N THR A 77 8.16 -20.39 -19.73
CA THR A 77 9.53 -20.69 -20.20
C THR A 77 10.48 -19.52 -19.96
N ALA A 78 9.99 -18.30 -20.12
CA ALA A 78 10.80 -17.10 -19.93
C ALA A 78 9.94 -15.85 -19.66
N LEU A 79 10.59 -14.75 -19.32
CA LEU A 79 10.01 -13.43 -19.35
C LEU A 79 10.85 -12.53 -20.28
N LYS A 80 10.19 -11.52 -20.88
CA LYS A 80 10.83 -10.53 -21.73
C LYS A 80 10.67 -9.14 -21.15
N THR A 81 11.72 -8.36 -21.19
CA THR A 81 11.71 -6.97 -20.77
C THR A 81 11.37 -6.03 -21.91
N PHE A 82 10.96 -4.82 -21.56
CA PHE A 82 10.66 -3.77 -22.57
C PHE A 82 11.87 -3.43 -23.45
N THR A 83 13.09 -3.57 -22.92
CA THR A 83 14.34 -3.37 -23.69
C THR A 83 14.74 -4.56 -24.55
N GLY A 84 13.94 -5.64 -24.55
CA GLY A 84 14.15 -6.81 -25.39
C GLY A 84 14.98 -7.95 -24.76
N ALA A 85 15.49 -7.79 -23.53
CA ALA A 85 16.18 -8.89 -22.85
C ALA A 85 15.20 -10.01 -22.48
N ILE A 86 15.62 -11.26 -22.65
CA ILE A 86 14.87 -12.46 -22.33
C ILE A 86 15.57 -13.15 -21.17
N TYR A 87 14.79 -13.51 -20.13
CA TYR A 87 15.26 -14.27 -18.98
C TYR A 87 14.50 -15.59 -18.91
N GLU A 88 15.19 -16.68 -19.15
CA GLU A 88 14.64 -18.03 -19.00
C GLU A 88 14.35 -18.30 -17.51
N CYS A 89 13.19 -18.88 -17.22
CA CYS A 89 12.78 -19.19 -15.86
C CYS A 89 11.80 -20.36 -15.83
N LYS A 90 11.76 -21.05 -14.71
CA LYS A 90 10.83 -22.16 -14.45
C LYS A 90 9.50 -21.69 -13.85
N ALA A 91 9.50 -20.53 -13.22
CA ALA A 91 8.33 -19.96 -12.57
C ALA A 91 8.46 -18.45 -12.47
N VAL A 92 7.33 -17.75 -12.44
CA VAL A 92 7.24 -16.30 -12.25
C VAL A 92 6.28 -16.01 -11.10
N VAL A 93 6.72 -15.17 -10.17
CA VAL A 93 5.88 -14.64 -9.10
C VAL A 93 5.59 -13.17 -9.39
N LEU A 94 4.31 -12.83 -9.54
CA LEU A 94 3.86 -11.47 -9.80
C LEU A 94 3.65 -10.71 -8.48
N CYS A 95 4.47 -9.68 -8.24
CA CYS A 95 4.39 -8.80 -7.08
C CYS A 95 4.27 -7.35 -7.53
N THR A 96 3.34 -7.08 -8.44
CA THR A 96 3.22 -5.82 -9.18
C THR A 96 2.65 -4.65 -8.39
N GLY A 97 2.24 -4.88 -7.16
CA GLY A 97 1.62 -3.84 -6.32
C GLY A 97 0.46 -3.15 -7.03
N THR A 98 0.49 -1.82 -7.06
CA THR A 98 -0.53 -0.97 -7.69
C THR A 98 0.00 -0.29 -8.97
N TYR A 99 0.91 -0.94 -9.70
CA TYR A 99 1.60 -0.33 -10.84
C TYR A 99 1.08 -0.72 -12.22
N LEU A 100 0.37 -1.87 -12.36
CA LEU A 100 -0.14 -2.33 -13.65
C LEU A 100 -1.15 -1.34 -14.24
N ARG A 101 -0.78 -0.70 -15.36
CA ARG A 101 -1.57 0.37 -16.00
C ARG A 101 -2.14 1.36 -14.99
N ALA A 102 -1.29 1.76 -14.06
CA ALA A 102 -1.69 2.63 -12.96
C ALA A 102 -2.00 4.04 -13.44
N ARG A 103 -2.95 4.68 -12.75
CA ARG A 103 -3.21 6.11 -12.86
C ARG A 103 -3.49 6.67 -11.47
N CYS A 104 -3.01 7.85 -11.20
CA CYS A 104 -3.26 8.58 -9.96
C CYS A 104 -4.25 9.72 -10.23
N LEU A 105 -5.23 9.85 -9.35
CA LEU A 105 -6.24 10.89 -9.41
C LEU A 105 -6.11 11.77 -8.17
N CYS A 106 -6.11 13.09 -8.37
CA CYS A 106 -6.11 14.06 -7.28
C CYS A 106 -7.01 15.22 -7.68
N GLY A 107 -8.21 15.27 -7.10
CA GLY A 107 -9.27 16.16 -7.58
C GLY A 107 -9.54 15.92 -9.07
N GLU A 108 -9.48 16.94 -9.88
CA GLU A 108 -9.71 16.88 -11.32
C GLU A 108 -8.47 16.44 -12.14
N SER A 109 -7.31 16.33 -11.47
CA SER A 109 -6.06 15.97 -12.15
C SER A 109 -5.90 14.45 -12.26
N ILE A 110 -5.57 13.98 -13.46
CA ILE A 110 -5.27 12.58 -13.76
C ILE A 110 -3.84 12.49 -14.28
N THR A 111 -3.03 11.68 -13.61
CA THR A 111 -1.66 11.37 -14.06
C THR A 111 -1.52 9.88 -14.31
N TYR A 112 -0.94 9.53 -15.44
CA TYR A 112 -0.70 8.11 -15.83
C TYR A 112 0.64 7.63 -15.31
N THR A 113 0.73 7.59 -13.99
CA THR A 113 1.92 7.15 -13.25
C THR A 113 1.51 6.14 -12.18
N GLY A 114 2.48 5.40 -11.68
CA GLY A 114 2.35 4.67 -10.43
C GLY A 114 2.40 5.61 -9.21
N PRO A 115 2.29 5.07 -8.00
CA PRO A 115 2.38 5.83 -6.77
C PRO A 115 3.66 6.69 -6.68
N ASN A 116 3.55 7.85 -6.05
CA ASN A 116 4.66 8.81 -5.84
C ASN A 116 5.32 9.29 -7.15
N GLY A 117 4.61 9.33 -8.26
CA GLY A 117 5.14 9.75 -9.56
C GLY A 117 6.10 8.74 -10.23
N LEU A 118 6.21 7.53 -9.69
CA LEU A 118 7.00 6.47 -10.32
C LEU A 118 6.32 5.98 -11.60
N GLN A 119 7.09 5.41 -12.51
CA GLN A 119 6.57 4.91 -13.77
C GLN A 119 5.54 3.79 -13.55
N ALA A 120 4.43 3.83 -14.29
CA ALA A 120 3.48 2.74 -14.31
C ALA A 120 4.00 1.58 -15.18
N ALA A 121 3.67 0.34 -14.81
CA ALA A 121 3.95 -0.85 -15.62
C ALA A 121 2.83 -1.03 -16.66
N ASN A 122 3.06 -0.53 -17.88
CA ASN A 122 2.01 -0.42 -18.89
C ASN A 122 1.91 -1.62 -19.83
N HIS A 123 2.96 -2.43 -19.95
CA HIS A 123 3.11 -3.40 -21.06
C HIS A 123 2.76 -4.83 -20.68
N LEU A 124 2.86 -5.24 -19.41
CA LEU A 124 2.63 -6.62 -18.97
C LEU A 124 1.16 -7.07 -19.02
N THR A 125 0.22 -6.14 -18.89
CA THR A 125 -1.22 -6.46 -18.72
C THR A 125 -1.77 -7.28 -19.90
N ASP A 126 -1.36 -7.00 -21.13
CA ASP A 126 -1.87 -7.70 -22.31
C ASP A 126 -1.31 -9.13 -22.40
N SER A 127 -0.07 -9.33 -22.01
CA SER A 127 0.51 -10.66 -21.89
C SER A 127 -0.22 -11.52 -20.85
N LEU A 128 -0.57 -10.93 -19.69
CA LEU A 128 -1.36 -11.64 -18.68
C LEU A 128 -2.75 -12.04 -19.19
N LYS A 129 -3.42 -11.15 -19.93
CA LYS A 129 -4.71 -11.45 -20.57
C LYS A 129 -4.59 -12.56 -21.62
N ALA A 130 -3.55 -12.54 -22.44
CA ALA A 130 -3.27 -13.58 -23.42
C ALA A 130 -3.06 -14.97 -22.79
N MET A 131 -2.52 -14.98 -21.56
CA MET A 131 -2.43 -16.20 -20.76
C MET A 131 -3.79 -16.67 -20.18
N GLY A 132 -4.86 -15.87 -20.30
CA GLY A 132 -6.18 -16.18 -19.75
C GLY A 132 -6.40 -15.67 -18.34
N ILE A 133 -5.53 -14.81 -17.80
CA ILE A 133 -5.71 -14.21 -16.49
C ILE A 133 -6.76 -13.10 -16.59
N GLU A 134 -7.84 -13.22 -15.85
CA GLU A 134 -8.86 -12.18 -15.75
C GLU A 134 -8.31 -10.97 -15.01
N MET A 135 -8.37 -9.80 -15.63
CA MET A 135 -7.88 -8.56 -15.08
C MET A 135 -9.02 -7.64 -14.67
N ARG A 136 -8.97 -7.12 -13.46
CA ARG A 136 -9.94 -6.17 -12.92
C ARG A 136 -9.26 -4.89 -12.44
N ARG A 137 -10.02 -3.78 -12.48
CA ARG A 137 -9.57 -2.53 -11.88
C ARG A 137 -9.79 -2.55 -10.38
N PHE A 138 -8.75 -2.16 -9.65
CA PHE A 138 -8.82 -1.89 -8.22
C PHE A 138 -8.51 -0.43 -7.96
N LYS A 139 -9.20 0.14 -6.98
CA LYS A 139 -8.86 1.45 -6.43
C LYS A 139 -8.23 1.31 -5.05
N THR A 140 -7.32 2.21 -4.72
CA THR A 140 -6.85 2.43 -3.36
C THR A 140 -6.81 3.92 -3.07
N GLY A 141 -7.22 4.33 -1.87
CA GLY A 141 -7.13 5.71 -1.43
C GLY A 141 -5.83 5.96 -0.68
N THR A 142 -5.26 7.14 -0.89
CA THR A 142 -4.10 7.60 -0.14
C THR A 142 -4.48 8.91 0.55
N PRO A 143 -4.25 9.06 1.86
CA PRO A 143 -4.51 10.31 2.56
C PRO A 143 -3.62 11.44 2.03
N ALA A 144 -4.12 12.66 2.10
CA ALA A 144 -3.36 13.84 1.71
C ALA A 144 -2.10 13.99 2.57
N ARG A 145 -1.01 14.41 1.93
CA ARG A 145 0.21 14.83 2.64
C ARG A 145 0.05 16.26 3.08
N MET A 146 0.20 16.49 4.40
CA MET A 146 0.10 17.83 4.99
C MET A 146 1.49 18.37 5.30
N ASP A 147 1.69 19.67 5.08
CA ASP A 147 2.88 20.34 5.59
C ASP A 147 2.75 20.49 7.11
N LYS A 148 3.67 19.90 7.85
CA LYS A 148 3.67 19.94 9.32
C LYS A 148 3.61 21.39 9.87
N ARG A 149 4.18 22.35 9.17
CA ARG A 149 4.20 23.78 9.56
C ARG A 149 2.83 24.45 9.43
N SER A 150 1.92 23.86 8.64
CA SER A 150 0.55 24.36 8.47
C SER A 150 -0.45 23.80 9.49
N LEU A 151 0.01 22.90 10.37
CA LEU A 151 -0.85 22.22 11.33
C LEU A 151 -0.80 22.93 12.70
N ASP A 152 -1.98 23.16 13.25
CA ASP A 152 -2.13 23.69 14.61
C ASP A 152 -2.33 22.54 15.60
N PHE A 153 -1.24 22.05 16.13
CA PHE A 153 -1.24 20.92 17.08
C PHE A 153 -1.96 21.24 18.39
N SER A 154 -2.14 22.52 18.75
CA SER A 154 -2.88 22.90 19.95
C SER A 154 -4.37 22.54 19.89
N LYS A 155 -4.90 22.29 18.69
CA LYS A 155 -6.28 21.87 18.43
C LYS A 155 -6.43 20.38 18.21
N MET A 156 -5.38 19.61 18.41
CA MET A 156 -5.35 18.17 18.18
C MET A 156 -5.05 17.40 19.46
N GLU A 157 -5.51 16.19 19.52
CA GLU A 157 -5.24 15.27 20.63
C GLU A 157 -3.99 14.46 20.32
N GLU A 158 -3.00 14.52 21.20
CA GLU A 158 -1.78 13.73 21.04
C GLU A 158 -2.06 12.24 21.29
N GLN A 159 -1.61 11.40 20.37
CA GLN A 159 -1.68 9.95 20.49
C GLN A 159 -0.28 9.34 20.54
N LEU A 160 0.11 8.91 21.71
CA LEU A 160 1.35 8.18 21.93
C LEU A 160 1.26 6.75 21.38
N GLY A 161 2.40 6.19 21.03
CA GLY A 161 2.55 4.75 20.84
C GLY A 161 2.36 3.97 22.13
N ASP A 162 2.39 2.65 22.05
CA ASP A 162 2.33 1.80 23.24
C ASP A 162 3.59 2.01 24.11
N GLU A 163 3.42 2.07 25.42
CA GLU A 163 4.51 2.23 26.38
C GLU A 163 5.52 1.07 26.27
N ARG A 164 5.02 -0.16 26.16
CA ARG A 164 5.82 -1.34 25.88
C ARG A 164 5.63 -1.80 24.44
N ILE A 165 6.67 -1.71 23.67
CA ILE A 165 6.66 -2.07 22.25
C ILE A 165 6.77 -3.58 22.12
N VAL A 166 5.83 -4.16 21.34
CA VAL A 166 5.86 -5.58 20.96
C VAL A 166 6.43 -5.69 19.55
N PRO A 167 7.47 -6.50 19.32
CA PRO A 167 8.03 -6.67 17.99
C PRO A 167 7.07 -7.41 17.05
N PHE A 168 7.16 -7.12 15.76
CA PHE A 168 6.42 -7.82 14.70
C PHE A 168 7.02 -9.20 14.40
N SER A 169 8.33 -9.32 14.49
CA SER A 169 9.03 -10.56 14.23
C SER A 169 9.24 -11.36 15.53
N PHE A 170 8.90 -12.64 15.50
CA PHE A 170 9.19 -13.54 16.61
C PHE A 170 10.69 -13.78 16.85
N SER A 171 11.54 -13.43 15.89
CA SER A 171 13.00 -13.53 16.03
C SER A 171 13.67 -12.23 16.50
N THR A 172 12.91 -11.17 16.69
CA THR A 172 13.41 -9.90 17.22
C THR A 172 13.37 -9.92 18.73
N ASP A 173 14.48 -9.58 19.38
CA ASP A 173 14.53 -9.43 20.82
C ASP A 173 13.61 -8.27 21.26
N PRO A 174 12.61 -8.50 22.14
CA PRO A 174 11.69 -7.47 22.60
C PRO A 174 12.37 -6.26 23.23
N GLU A 175 13.49 -6.43 23.89
CA GLU A 175 14.21 -5.32 24.53
C GLU A 175 14.95 -4.45 23.49
N SER A 176 15.29 -5.01 22.33
CA SER A 176 15.99 -4.27 21.27
C SER A 176 15.13 -3.26 20.54
N VAL A 177 13.80 -3.36 20.66
CA VAL A 177 12.85 -2.46 19.99
C VAL A 177 12.36 -1.32 20.88
N GLN A 178 12.73 -1.31 22.16
CA GLN A 178 12.33 -0.26 23.09
C GLN A 178 13.06 1.05 22.74
N LYS A 179 12.32 2.08 22.35
CA LYS A 179 12.86 3.39 21.97
C LYS A 179 11.81 4.48 22.09
N GLU A 180 12.28 5.73 22.10
CA GLU A 180 11.40 6.88 22.00
C GLU A 180 10.60 6.84 20.66
N GLN A 181 9.32 7.11 20.75
CA GLN A 181 8.40 7.04 19.62
C GLN A 181 7.89 8.43 19.21
N ALA A 182 7.66 8.61 17.92
CA ALA A 182 6.99 9.80 17.42
C ALA A 182 5.49 9.75 17.78
N SER A 183 4.94 10.90 18.20
CA SER A 183 3.51 11.02 18.42
C SER A 183 2.73 11.16 17.13
N CYS A 184 1.54 10.54 17.08
CA CYS A 184 0.50 10.87 16.13
C CYS A 184 -0.45 11.90 16.74
N TRP A 185 -1.24 12.57 15.90
CA TRP A 185 -2.16 13.61 16.34
C TRP A 185 -3.53 13.38 15.76
N LEU A 186 -4.53 13.32 16.60
CA LEU A 186 -5.91 13.07 16.23
C LEU A 186 -6.67 14.39 16.07
N THR A 187 -7.39 14.52 14.97
CA THR A 187 -8.36 15.58 14.75
C THR A 187 -9.65 15.00 14.20
N TYR A 188 -10.72 15.76 14.26
CA TYR A 188 -12.05 15.30 13.85
C TYR A 188 -12.60 16.17 12.74
N THR A 189 -13.36 15.57 11.85
CA THR A 189 -14.20 16.32 10.91
C THR A 189 -15.39 16.92 11.66
N ASN A 190 -15.92 18.02 11.16
CA ASN A 190 -17.08 18.72 11.70
C ASN A 190 -18.13 18.93 10.61
N GLU A 191 -19.26 19.55 10.95
CA GLU A 191 -20.34 19.76 10.00
C GLU A 191 -19.92 20.63 8.80
N ASN A 192 -19.10 21.66 9.02
CA ASN A 192 -18.57 22.48 7.91
C ASN A 192 -17.73 21.63 6.95
N THR A 193 -16.92 20.71 7.47
CA THR A 193 -16.15 19.77 6.64
C THR A 193 -17.07 18.89 5.80
N HIS A 194 -18.15 18.38 6.42
CA HIS A 194 -19.11 17.53 5.73
C HIS A 194 -19.92 18.32 4.69
N GLU A 195 -20.28 19.55 4.97
CA GLU A 195 -20.97 20.43 4.03
C GLU A 195 -20.10 20.74 2.81
N ILE A 196 -18.83 21.08 3.01
CA ILE A 196 -17.88 21.31 1.91
C ILE A 196 -17.78 20.07 1.03
N ILE A 197 -17.70 18.86 1.62
CA ILE A 197 -17.62 17.63 0.87
C ILE A 197 -18.92 17.40 0.09
N ARG A 198 -20.07 17.55 0.73
CA ARG A 198 -21.39 17.38 0.06
C ARG A 198 -21.59 18.32 -1.12
N ASN A 199 -21.15 19.56 -0.97
CA ASN A 199 -21.28 20.59 -2.02
C ASN A 199 -20.28 20.42 -3.18
N ASN A 200 -19.35 19.47 -3.10
CA ASN A 200 -18.34 19.21 -4.13
C ASN A 200 -18.31 17.72 -4.55
N LEU A 201 -19.37 16.98 -4.33
CA LEU A 201 -19.44 15.57 -4.71
C LEU A 201 -19.35 15.36 -6.24
N ASP A 202 -19.86 16.28 -7.04
CA ASP A 202 -19.77 16.30 -8.49
C ASP A 202 -18.32 16.38 -9.00
N ARG A 203 -17.43 16.95 -8.21
CA ARG A 203 -15.99 17.05 -8.49
C ARG A 203 -15.19 15.83 -7.98
N SER A 204 -15.82 14.97 -7.20
CA SER A 204 -15.15 13.76 -6.70
C SER A 204 -14.98 12.74 -7.83
N PRO A 205 -13.78 12.24 -8.10
CA PRO A 205 -13.54 11.22 -9.13
C PRO A 205 -14.38 9.95 -8.95
N ILE A 206 -14.80 9.65 -7.72
CA ILE A 206 -15.65 8.49 -7.43
C ILE A 206 -17.08 8.75 -7.94
N TYR A 207 -17.66 9.92 -7.62
CA TYR A 207 -19.04 10.25 -7.99
C TYR A 207 -19.17 10.77 -9.42
N ALA A 208 -18.11 11.34 -9.98
CA ALA A 208 -18.06 11.70 -11.40
C ALA A 208 -17.90 10.49 -12.35
N GLY A 209 -17.86 9.26 -11.83
CA GLY A 209 -17.72 8.06 -12.64
C GLY A 209 -16.35 7.85 -13.29
N ILE A 210 -15.33 8.63 -12.87
CA ILE A 210 -13.98 8.56 -13.40
C ILE A 210 -13.23 7.34 -12.85
N ILE A 211 -13.55 6.96 -11.61
CA ILE A 211 -12.97 5.78 -10.96
C ILE A 211 -13.84 4.56 -11.27
N GLU A 212 -13.35 3.73 -12.16
CA GLU A 212 -13.89 2.40 -12.42
C GLU A 212 -13.13 1.39 -11.56
N GLY A 213 -13.75 0.79 -10.59
CA GLY A 213 -13.11 -0.25 -9.81
C GLY A 213 -13.57 -0.31 -8.38
N THR A 214 -13.40 -1.47 -7.80
CA THR A 214 -13.75 -1.75 -6.41
C THR A 214 -12.49 -1.72 -5.55
N GLY A 215 -12.59 -1.19 -4.33
CA GLY A 215 -11.51 -1.33 -3.37
C GLY A 215 -11.32 -2.81 -3.00
N PRO A 216 -10.10 -3.27 -2.70
CA PRO A 216 -9.82 -4.65 -2.31
C PRO A 216 -10.44 -5.01 -0.95
N ARG A 217 -10.87 -4.03 -0.19
CA ARG A 217 -11.60 -4.14 1.07
C ARG A 217 -12.73 -3.13 1.10
N TYR A 218 -13.77 -3.42 1.89
CA TYR A 218 -14.75 -2.41 2.24
C TYR A 218 -14.07 -1.29 3.05
N CYS A 219 -13.78 -0.19 2.36
CA CYS A 219 -13.22 1.02 2.95
C CYS A 219 -13.96 2.20 2.32
N PRO A 220 -15.11 2.61 2.89
CA PRO A 220 -15.88 3.70 2.33
C PRO A 220 -15.06 4.99 2.38
N SER A 221 -15.11 5.75 1.28
CA SER A 221 -14.47 7.06 1.22
C SER A 221 -15.18 8.04 2.17
N ILE A 222 -14.54 9.17 2.45
CA ILE A 222 -15.15 10.21 3.27
C ILE A 222 -16.41 10.78 2.58
N GLU A 223 -16.45 10.81 1.27
CA GLU A 223 -17.61 11.21 0.47
C GLU A 223 -18.78 10.26 0.67
N GLU A 224 -18.54 8.95 0.61
CA GLU A 224 -19.57 7.93 0.86
C GLU A 224 -20.12 8.06 2.28
N LYS A 225 -19.25 8.18 3.25
CA LYS A 225 -19.61 8.38 4.65
C LYS A 225 -20.42 9.66 4.87
N SER A 226 -20.04 10.77 4.24
CA SER A 226 -20.73 12.05 4.37
C SER A 226 -22.14 12.02 3.76
N ARG A 227 -22.38 11.19 2.74
CA ARG A 227 -23.69 11.02 2.09
C ARG A 227 -24.65 10.23 2.93
N GLU A 228 -24.20 9.15 3.58
CA GLU A 228 -25.07 8.18 4.26
C GLU A 228 -25.50 8.61 5.67
N ARG A 229 -25.20 9.83 6.14
CA ARG A 229 -25.47 10.28 7.52
C ARG A 229 -24.88 9.37 8.61
N LEU A 230 -23.95 8.52 8.26
CA LEU A 230 -23.22 7.79 9.29
C LEU A 230 -22.49 8.81 10.16
N SER A 231 -22.79 8.80 11.45
CA SER A 231 -22.00 9.54 12.45
C SER A 231 -20.58 9.02 12.40
N ILE A 232 -19.76 9.74 11.66
CA ILE A 232 -18.41 9.31 11.41
C ILE A 232 -17.60 9.77 12.61
N LEU A 233 -17.40 8.86 13.51
CA LEU A 233 -16.18 8.87 14.27
C LEU A 233 -15.04 8.76 13.25
N ALA A 234 -14.45 9.87 12.89
CA ALA A 234 -13.18 9.90 12.14
C ALA A 234 -12.03 9.53 13.08
N GLY A 235 -12.26 8.55 13.89
CA GLY A 235 -11.25 7.76 14.55
C GLY A 235 -10.83 6.69 13.57
N VAL A 236 -10.04 7.05 12.58
CA VAL A 236 -9.25 6.06 11.89
C VAL A 236 -8.03 5.84 12.75
N PRO A 237 -7.86 4.62 13.30
CA PRO A 237 -6.58 4.24 13.85
C PRO A 237 -5.54 4.26 12.75
#